data_f121d5e8bfaaf430425dfac79189de36
#
_entry.id   f121d5e8bfaaf430425dfac79189de36
#
_cell.length_a   1.000
_cell.length_b   1.000
_cell.length_c   1.000
_cell.angle_alpha   90.00
_cell.angle_beta   90.00
_cell.angle_gamma   90.00
#
_symmetry.space_group_name_H-M   'P 1'
#
loop_
_entity.id
_entity.type
_entity.pdbx_description
1 polymer ?
#
loop_
_entity_poly.entity_id
_entity_poly.type
_entity_poly.pdbx_seq_one_letter_code
_entity_poly.pdbx_strand_id
1 'polypeptide(L)'
;MRAVITSGRDPRPPGDSGGGSAGAGNLAERVFRIRESGILVVLVVFVAVTTLAQPRFLSEANIQFILVDTTVFALLALGETMVVISRNVDLSVGSVLGLSAYASSNLFGQHAGIPIPVVFLVGLAIGLVCGVANGVMVAAGRVPSLVVTLATLYIIRGIDILMFSGQQVVEAVLPNAFLAIPKSTVLGVPDLAIAVAAVIVVGDYYLRNYRSARELYAIGSNPEAARLAGIPVGRRIFTAFALSGAIAGVAGVLWAAQYGTIDSSAGTGYELQVVSAVVVGGVAIFGGSGSVVGAALGALLLGTITTALYVLGISPFWDQAIWGALLLLAITLDQTITERLTSALRQRRTRHV
;
A
#
# COMPACT_ATOMS: atom_id res chain seq x y z
N MET A 1 29.62 47.18 58.07
CA MET A 1 30.21 48.06 57.08
C MET A 1 29.48 47.89 55.75
N ARG A 2 28.89 48.96 55.23
CA ARG A 2 27.87 48.99 54.12
C ARG A 2 28.50 48.61 52.81
N ALA A 3 27.85 47.74 52.05
CA ALA A 3 28.14 47.47 50.64
C ALA A 3 27.12 48.18 49.74
N VAL A 4 27.66 48.89 48.75
CA VAL A 4 26.96 49.73 47.78
C VAL A 4 26.47 48.85 46.63
N ILE A 5 25.16 48.94 46.30
CA ILE A 5 24.53 48.29 45.17
C ILE A 5 24.61 49.29 43.97
N THR A 6 25.27 48.90 42.88
CA THR A 6 25.22 49.61 41.58
C THR A 6 24.34 48.89 40.61
N SER A 7 23.29 49.56 40.18
CA SER A 7 22.33 49.11 39.14
C SER A 7 22.97 49.20 37.76
N GLY A 8 23.12 48.04 37.09
CA GLY A 8 23.49 47.97 35.69
C GLY A 8 22.22 47.89 34.81
N ARG A 9 22.08 48.84 33.91
CA ARG A 9 21.03 48.88 32.85
C ARG A 9 21.35 47.87 31.77
N ASP A 10 20.37 47.03 31.48
CA ASP A 10 20.37 46.12 30.32
C ASP A 10 20.10 46.90 29.01
N PRO A 11 20.89 46.74 27.95
CA PRO A 11 20.59 47.32 26.65
C PRO A 11 19.60 46.42 25.89
N ARG A 12 18.46 46.93 25.55
CA ARG A 12 17.48 46.30 24.63
C ARG A 12 18.09 46.20 23.23
N PRO A 13 17.93 45.06 22.53
CA PRO A 13 18.31 44.93 21.13
C PRO A 13 17.33 45.74 20.22
N PRO A 14 17.82 46.28 19.11
CA PRO A 14 17.00 47.08 18.18
C PRO A 14 15.95 46.23 17.47
N GLY A 15 14.74 46.81 17.36
CA GLY A 15 13.60 46.19 16.69
C GLY A 15 13.88 45.96 15.22
N ASP A 16 13.65 44.71 14.80
CA ASP A 16 13.69 44.29 13.39
C ASP A 16 12.32 44.56 12.76
N SER A 17 12.23 45.63 12.00
CA SER A 17 11.09 45.97 11.16
C SER A 17 11.26 45.32 9.78
N GLY A 18 10.98 44.04 9.68
CA GLY A 18 10.96 43.30 8.43
C GLY A 18 9.56 42.75 8.13
N GLY A 19 8.62 43.65 7.84
CA GLY A 19 7.35 43.23 7.23
C GLY A 19 7.51 43.01 5.73
N GLY A 20 7.06 41.88 5.24
CA GLY A 20 6.81 41.72 3.81
C GLY A 20 7.30 40.40 3.22
N SER A 21 6.37 39.55 2.83
CA SER A 21 6.45 38.34 1.99
C SER A 21 6.26 36.94 2.65
N ALA A 22 5.58 36.88 3.76
CA ALA A 22 5.35 35.57 4.46
C ALA A 22 4.19 34.72 3.90
N GLY A 23 3.48 35.16 2.85
CA GLY A 23 2.23 34.49 2.44
C GLY A 23 2.38 33.36 1.44
N ALA A 24 3.21 33.50 0.44
CA ALA A 24 3.30 32.52 -0.67
C ALA A 24 4.27 31.38 -0.41
N GLY A 25 5.40 31.64 0.29
CA GLY A 25 6.37 30.60 0.67
C GLY A 25 5.80 29.56 1.63
N ASN A 26 4.94 29.98 2.56
CA ASN A 26 4.34 29.10 3.55
C ASN A 26 3.33 28.12 2.96
N LEU A 27 2.64 28.42 1.86
CA LEU A 27 1.68 27.52 1.24
C LEU A 27 2.39 26.38 0.49
N ALA A 28 3.40 26.73 -0.31
CA ALA A 28 4.23 25.75 -1.03
C ALA A 28 4.98 24.85 -0.04
N GLU A 29 5.62 25.40 1.01
CA GLU A 29 6.25 24.60 2.05
C GLU A 29 5.26 23.73 2.84
N ARG A 30 4.03 24.18 3.07
CA ARG A 30 2.98 23.35 3.68
C ARG A 30 2.52 22.24 2.76
N VAL A 31 2.38 22.50 1.48
CA VAL A 31 2.02 21.48 0.47
C VAL A 31 3.14 20.46 0.32
N PHE A 32 4.42 20.88 0.28
CA PHE A 32 5.56 19.95 0.24
C PHE A 32 5.84 19.22 1.57
N ARG A 33 5.30 19.68 2.69
CA ARG A 33 5.36 18.94 3.97
C ARG A 33 4.41 17.76 4.04
N ILE A 34 3.39 17.71 3.19
CA ILE A 34 2.51 16.55 3.09
C ILE A 34 3.23 15.57 2.17
N ARG A 35 3.71 14.48 2.73
CA ARG A 35 4.48 13.43 2.01
C ARG A 35 3.72 12.88 0.80
N GLU A 36 2.40 12.90 0.86
CA GLU A 36 1.48 12.47 -0.19
C GLU A 36 1.32 13.47 -1.35
N SER A 37 1.72 14.74 -1.17
CA SER A 37 1.55 15.76 -2.22
C SER A 37 2.41 15.49 -3.45
N GLY A 38 3.59 14.91 -3.28
CA GLY A 38 4.48 14.57 -4.38
C GLY A 38 3.85 13.57 -5.35
N ILE A 39 3.29 12.48 -4.82
CA ILE A 39 2.64 11.47 -5.65
C ILE A 39 1.35 12.00 -6.30
N LEU A 40 0.59 12.85 -5.58
CA LEU A 40 -0.60 13.48 -6.13
C LEU A 40 -0.25 14.39 -7.34
N VAL A 41 0.82 15.17 -7.24
CA VAL A 41 1.31 15.99 -8.36
C VAL A 41 1.72 15.11 -9.54
N VAL A 42 2.47 14.02 -9.31
CA VAL A 42 2.86 13.07 -10.36
C VAL A 42 1.61 12.48 -11.02
N LEU A 43 0.62 12.03 -10.24
CA LEU A 43 -0.63 11.49 -10.76
C LEU A 43 -1.38 12.51 -11.63
N VAL A 44 -1.56 13.75 -11.14
CA VAL A 44 -2.25 14.80 -11.87
C VAL A 44 -1.53 15.16 -13.17
N VAL A 45 -0.20 15.31 -13.13
CA VAL A 45 0.61 15.58 -14.32
C VAL A 45 0.51 14.43 -15.31
N PHE A 46 0.59 13.17 -14.84
CA PHE A 46 0.49 11.99 -15.69
C PHE A 46 -0.89 11.91 -16.38
N VAL A 47 -1.97 12.10 -15.63
CA VAL A 47 -3.34 12.16 -16.17
C VAL A 47 -3.49 13.28 -17.20
N ALA A 48 -2.97 14.48 -16.91
CA ALA A 48 -3.02 15.61 -17.82
C ALA A 48 -2.28 15.33 -19.15
N VAL A 49 -1.05 14.82 -19.05
CA VAL A 49 -0.23 14.49 -20.24
C VAL A 49 -0.89 13.39 -21.07
N THR A 50 -1.39 12.33 -20.44
CA THR A 50 -2.07 11.24 -21.14
C THR A 50 -3.37 11.70 -21.81
N THR A 51 -4.12 12.58 -21.14
CA THR A 51 -5.37 13.15 -21.70
C THR A 51 -5.10 14.06 -22.90
N LEU A 52 -4.01 14.85 -22.85
CA LEU A 52 -3.58 15.67 -24.00
C LEU A 52 -3.16 14.81 -25.19
N ALA A 53 -2.51 13.67 -24.95
CA ALA A 53 -2.13 12.73 -25.98
C ALA A 53 -3.33 11.95 -26.54
N GLN A 54 -4.28 11.56 -25.69
CA GLN A 54 -5.46 10.78 -26.06
C GLN A 54 -6.69 11.21 -25.23
N PRO A 55 -7.54 12.10 -25.76
CA PRO A 55 -8.71 12.64 -25.02
C PRO A 55 -9.69 11.57 -24.51
N ARG A 56 -9.74 10.40 -25.16
CA ARG A 56 -10.58 9.27 -24.72
C ARG A 56 -10.14 8.67 -23.39
N PHE A 57 -8.95 9.01 -22.91
CA PHE A 57 -8.42 8.52 -21.64
C PHE A 57 -9.37 8.83 -20.46
N LEU A 58 -9.95 10.03 -20.43
CA LEU A 58 -10.93 10.43 -19.39
C LEU A 58 -12.38 10.07 -19.75
N SER A 59 -12.62 9.08 -20.64
CA SER A 59 -13.98 8.56 -20.82
C SER A 59 -14.50 7.93 -19.52
N GLU A 60 -15.81 7.96 -19.32
CA GLU A 60 -16.47 7.37 -18.15
C GLU A 60 -16.08 5.91 -17.95
N ALA A 61 -16.03 5.13 -19.03
CA ALA A 61 -15.63 3.73 -18.99
C ALA A 61 -14.20 3.52 -18.47
N ASN A 62 -13.24 4.33 -18.91
CA ASN A 62 -11.86 4.24 -18.46
C ASN A 62 -11.72 4.69 -17.02
N ILE A 63 -12.42 5.75 -16.59
CA ILE A 63 -12.41 6.19 -15.18
C ILE A 63 -12.98 5.09 -14.29
N GLN A 64 -14.11 4.49 -14.66
CA GLN A 64 -14.69 3.39 -13.90
C GLN A 64 -13.74 2.19 -13.85
N PHE A 65 -13.10 1.84 -14.98
CA PHE A 65 -12.12 0.76 -15.01
C PHE A 65 -10.93 1.04 -14.07
N ILE A 66 -10.31 2.24 -14.14
CA ILE A 66 -9.22 2.63 -13.26
C ILE A 66 -9.64 2.52 -11.79
N LEU A 67 -10.83 3.03 -11.45
CA LEU A 67 -11.32 3.00 -10.07
C LEU A 67 -11.53 1.58 -9.56
N VAL A 68 -12.15 0.70 -10.36
CA VAL A 68 -12.42 -0.69 -9.96
C VAL A 68 -11.11 -1.48 -9.87
N ASP A 69 -10.24 -1.38 -10.87
CA ASP A 69 -8.95 -2.09 -10.88
C ASP A 69 -8.07 -1.67 -9.69
N THR A 70 -8.00 -0.37 -9.43
CA THR A 70 -7.27 0.17 -8.29
C THR A 70 -7.76 -0.36 -6.94
N THR A 71 -9.04 -0.77 -6.80
CA THR A 71 -9.58 -1.22 -5.50
C THR A 71 -8.87 -2.44 -4.96
N VAL A 72 -8.59 -3.42 -5.81
CA VAL A 72 -7.87 -4.65 -5.42
C VAL A 72 -6.45 -4.30 -4.99
N PHE A 73 -5.74 -3.50 -5.80
CA PHE A 73 -4.37 -3.08 -5.47
C PHE A 73 -4.30 -2.20 -4.23
N ALA A 74 -5.27 -1.31 -4.02
CA ALA A 74 -5.32 -0.46 -2.83
C ALA A 74 -5.56 -1.27 -1.54
N LEU A 75 -6.39 -2.31 -1.59
CA LEU A 75 -6.56 -3.23 -0.47
C LEU A 75 -5.27 -4.00 -0.16
N LEU A 76 -4.63 -4.56 -1.18
CA LEU A 76 -3.34 -5.24 -1.00
C LEU A 76 -2.28 -4.28 -0.47
N ALA A 77 -2.22 -3.04 -1.01
CA ALA A 77 -1.30 -2.01 -0.55
C ALA A 77 -1.55 -1.58 0.90
N LEU A 78 -2.80 -1.60 1.37
CA LEU A 78 -3.11 -1.38 2.80
C LEU A 78 -2.47 -2.45 3.68
N GLY A 79 -2.64 -3.74 3.34
CA GLY A 79 -2.03 -4.85 4.06
C GLY A 79 -0.51 -4.77 4.05
N GLU A 80 0.06 -4.63 2.86
CA GLU A 80 1.50 -4.53 2.63
C GLU A 80 2.12 -3.32 3.34
N THR A 81 1.42 -2.18 3.41
CA THR A 81 1.88 -1.00 4.15
C THR A 81 2.18 -1.31 5.61
N MET A 82 1.33 -2.10 6.30
CA MET A 82 1.56 -2.48 7.70
C MET A 82 2.80 -3.38 7.85
N VAL A 83 3.04 -4.25 6.88
CA VAL A 83 4.20 -5.13 6.83
C VAL A 83 5.47 -4.32 6.57
N VAL A 84 5.47 -3.47 5.53
CA VAL A 84 6.64 -2.66 5.12
C VAL A 84 7.02 -1.63 6.19
N ILE A 85 6.06 -0.95 6.81
CA ILE A 85 6.33 -0.03 7.92
C ILE A 85 7.08 -0.73 9.06
N SER A 86 6.81 -2.03 9.31
CA SER A 86 7.50 -2.83 10.33
C SER A 86 8.85 -3.39 9.89
N ARG A 87 9.39 -2.92 8.74
CA ARG A 87 10.67 -3.35 8.14
C ARG A 87 10.64 -4.79 7.62
N ASN A 88 9.49 -5.24 7.15
CA ASN A 88 9.29 -6.55 6.52
C ASN A 88 8.67 -6.35 5.13
N VAL A 89 8.65 -7.42 4.33
CA VAL A 89 7.98 -7.43 3.01
C VAL A 89 7.21 -8.74 2.88
N ASP A 90 6.00 -8.70 2.32
CA ASP A 90 5.18 -9.88 2.04
C ASP A 90 5.01 -10.08 0.53
N LEU A 91 5.86 -10.90 -0.05
CA LEU A 91 5.77 -11.25 -1.47
C LEU A 91 4.73 -12.34 -1.75
N SER A 92 4.09 -12.91 -0.73
CA SER A 92 3.10 -13.97 -0.94
C SER A 92 1.70 -13.44 -1.27
N VAL A 93 1.46 -12.13 -1.16
CA VAL A 93 0.12 -11.52 -1.31
C VAL A 93 -0.54 -11.85 -2.64
N GLY A 94 0.21 -11.93 -3.75
CA GLY A 94 -0.30 -12.29 -5.07
C GLY A 94 -0.77 -13.74 -5.15
N SER A 95 0.00 -14.68 -4.58
CA SER A 95 -0.39 -16.09 -4.53
C SER A 95 -1.55 -16.36 -3.55
N VAL A 96 -1.61 -15.63 -2.44
CA VAL A 96 -2.73 -15.68 -1.49
C VAL A 96 -4.01 -15.18 -2.15
N LEU A 97 -3.92 -14.07 -2.92
CA LEU A 97 -5.03 -13.57 -3.72
C LEU A 97 -5.52 -14.63 -4.72
N GLY A 98 -4.62 -15.24 -5.51
CA GLY A 98 -4.96 -16.25 -6.51
C GLY A 98 -5.65 -17.46 -5.90
N LEU A 99 -5.04 -18.04 -4.85
CA LEU A 99 -5.61 -19.19 -4.14
C LEU A 99 -6.99 -18.86 -3.56
N SER A 100 -7.14 -17.66 -2.96
CA SER A 100 -8.42 -17.21 -2.41
C SER A 100 -9.46 -16.98 -3.51
N ALA A 101 -9.07 -16.35 -4.62
CA ALA A 101 -9.95 -16.14 -5.77
C ALA A 101 -10.50 -17.45 -6.31
N TYR A 102 -9.63 -18.44 -6.52
CA TYR A 102 -10.05 -19.75 -7.02
C TYR A 102 -10.90 -20.52 -6.00
N ALA A 103 -10.34 -20.78 -4.82
CA ALA A 103 -11.00 -21.65 -3.84
C ALA A 103 -12.37 -21.13 -3.42
N SER A 104 -12.52 -19.79 -3.25
CA SER A 104 -13.80 -19.18 -2.89
C SER A 104 -14.79 -19.21 -4.05
N SER A 105 -14.37 -18.92 -5.28
CA SER A 105 -15.26 -18.90 -6.46
C SER A 105 -15.70 -20.28 -6.89
N ASN A 106 -14.82 -21.28 -6.74
CA ASN A 106 -15.14 -22.67 -7.07
C ASN A 106 -16.30 -23.24 -6.21
N LEU A 107 -16.54 -22.66 -5.04
CA LEU A 107 -17.69 -23.02 -4.19
C LEU A 107 -19.04 -22.78 -4.88
N PHE A 108 -19.15 -21.78 -5.75
CA PHE A 108 -20.39 -21.54 -6.51
C PHE A 108 -20.72 -22.69 -7.47
N GLY A 109 -19.68 -23.30 -8.08
CA GLY A 109 -19.86 -24.44 -8.94
C GLY A 109 -20.15 -25.75 -8.18
N GLN A 110 -19.64 -25.89 -6.95
CA GLN A 110 -19.83 -27.09 -6.12
C GLN A 110 -21.13 -27.05 -5.32
N HIS A 111 -21.60 -25.88 -4.92
CA HIS A 111 -22.75 -25.72 -4.03
C HIS A 111 -23.72 -24.69 -4.61
N ALA A 112 -24.74 -25.15 -5.29
CA ALA A 112 -25.80 -24.28 -5.82
C ALA A 112 -26.47 -23.47 -4.68
N GLY A 113 -26.52 -22.14 -4.85
CA GLY A 113 -27.17 -21.23 -3.91
C GLY A 113 -26.35 -20.86 -2.67
N ILE A 114 -25.03 -21.13 -2.62
CA ILE A 114 -24.18 -20.65 -1.54
C ILE A 114 -24.27 -19.11 -1.40
N PRO A 115 -24.49 -18.56 -0.18
CA PRO A 115 -24.56 -17.11 0.02
C PRO A 115 -23.24 -16.43 -0.24
N ILE A 116 -23.24 -15.31 -0.97
CA ILE A 116 -22.04 -14.51 -1.26
C ILE A 116 -21.21 -14.17 0.01
N PRO A 117 -21.79 -13.79 1.16
CA PRO A 117 -21.01 -13.53 2.37
C PRO A 117 -20.18 -14.73 2.85
N VAL A 118 -20.66 -15.97 2.62
CA VAL A 118 -19.90 -17.18 2.97
C VAL A 118 -18.65 -17.30 2.11
N VAL A 119 -18.73 -16.95 0.84
CA VAL A 119 -17.60 -16.93 -0.09
C VAL A 119 -16.54 -15.93 0.35
N PHE A 120 -16.96 -14.73 0.80
CA PHE A 120 -16.06 -13.76 1.41
C PHE A 120 -15.41 -14.25 2.71
N LEU A 121 -16.16 -14.95 3.57
CA LEU A 121 -15.60 -15.55 4.79
C LEU A 121 -14.57 -16.63 4.49
N VAL A 122 -14.79 -17.41 3.45
CA VAL A 122 -13.82 -18.44 3.00
C VAL A 122 -12.56 -17.78 2.48
N GLY A 123 -12.66 -16.77 1.62
CA GLY A 123 -11.52 -16.00 1.15
C GLY A 123 -10.73 -15.35 2.29
N LEU A 124 -11.43 -14.71 3.21
CA LEU A 124 -10.85 -14.14 4.44
C LEU A 124 -10.09 -15.21 5.25
N ALA A 125 -10.69 -16.38 5.45
CA ALA A 125 -10.10 -17.48 6.22
C ALA A 125 -8.83 -18.02 5.55
N ILE A 126 -8.85 -18.23 4.24
CA ILE A 126 -7.67 -18.66 3.47
C ILE A 126 -6.54 -17.65 3.63
N GLY A 127 -6.83 -16.36 3.40
CA GLY A 127 -5.83 -15.31 3.52
C GLY A 127 -5.29 -15.20 4.95
N LEU A 128 -6.17 -15.28 5.95
CA LEU A 128 -5.77 -15.26 7.36
C LEU A 128 -4.85 -16.42 7.72
N VAL A 129 -5.15 -17.65 7.27
CA VAL A 129 -4.30 -18.84 7.50
C VAL A 129 -2.92 -18.64 6.89
N CYS A 130 -2.84 -18.16 5.65
CA CYS A 130 -1.57 -17.88 4.98
C CYS A 130 -0.78 -16.78 5.71
N GLY A 131 -1.44 -15.68 6.07
CA GLY A 131 -0.82 -14.58 6.81
C GLY A 131 -0.34 -14.98 8.21
N VAL A 132 -1.12 -15.81 8.92
CA VAL A 132 -0.72 -16.40 10.21
C VAL A 132 0.51 -17.29 10.05
N ALA A 133 0.56 -18.12 9.03
CA ALA A 133 1.72 -18.98 8.75
C ALA A 133 2.98 -18.13 8.51
N ASN A 134 2.91 -17.11 7.66
CA ASN A 134 4.02 -16.17 7.45
C ASN A 134 4.40 -15.45 8.75
N GLY A 135 3.42 -14.92 9.48
CA GLY A 135 3.63 -14.21 10.73
C GLY A 135 4.32 -15.07 11.80
N VAL A 136 3.96 -16.35 11.92
CA VAL A 136 4.62 -17.27 12.85
C VAL A 136 6.07 -17.51 12.44
N MET A 137 6.33 -17.79 11.15
CA MET A 137 7.70 -18.07 10.68
C MET A 137 8.61 -16.85 10.83
N VAL A 138 8.11 -15.65 10.54
CA VAL A 138 8.88 -14.41 10.67
C VAL A 138 9.05 -14.00 12.14
N ALA A 139 7.96 -13.97 12.92
CA ALA A 139 7.99 -13.40 14.27
C ALA A 139 8.54 -14.39 15.33
N ALA A 140 8.15 -15.65 15.26
CA ALA A 140 8.60 -16.68 16.22
C ALA A 140 9.81 -17.45 15.69
N GLY A 141 9.82 -17.81 14.41
CA GLY A 141 10.94 -18.49 13.75
C GLY A 141 12.17 -17.60 13.52
N ARG A 142 12.00 -16.28 13.59
CA ARG A 142 13.06 -15.27 13.33
C ARG A 142 13.70 -15.41 11.96
N VAL A 143 12.95 -15.96 11.00
CA VAL A 143 13.41 -16.08 9.62
C VAL A 143 13.19 -14.74 8.90
N PRO A 144 14.12 -14.24 8.09
CA PRO A 144 13.92 -13.02 7.32
C PRO A 144 12.63 -13.09 6.48
N SER A 145 11.81 -12.03 6.55
CA SER A 145 10.50 -12.00 5.90
C SER A 145 10.56 -12.28 4.40
N LEU A 146 11.56 -11.71 3.72
CA LEU A 146 11.76 -11.94 2.28
C LEU A 146 11.92 -13.43 1.93
N VAL A 147 12.67 -14.18 2.75
CA VAL A 147 12.89 -15.63 2.54
C VAL A 147 11.60 -16.40 2.78
N VAL A 148 10.89 -16.09 3.88
CA VAL A 148 9.62 -16.73 4.22
C VAL A 148 8.59 -16.49 3.13
N THR A 149 8.38 -15.23 2.74
CA THR A 149 7.29 -14.87 1.82
C THR A 149 7.57 -15.27 0.38
N LEU A 150 8.84 -15.32 -0.05
CA LEU A 150 9.21 -15.97 -1.31
C LEU A 150 8.94 -17.47 -1.30
N ALA A 151 9.29 -18.16 -0.22
CA ALA A 151 9.02 -19.59 -0.11
C ALA A 151 7.51 -19.88 -0.10
N THR A 152 6.74 -19.13 0.69
CA THR A 152 5.28 -19.30 0.76
C THR A 152 4.58 -18.87 -0.52
N LEU A 153 5.09 -17.85 -1.24
CA LEU A 153 4.61 -17.52 -2.59
C LEU A 153 4.59 -18.76 -3.49
N TYR A 154 5.72 -19.46 -3.57
CA TYR A 154 5.79 -20.65 -4.43
C TYR A 154 5.02 -21.86 -3.88
N ILE A 155 4.98 -22.05 -2.55
CA ILE A 155 4.18 -23.11 -1.92
C ILE A 155 2.69 -22.88 -2.21
N ILE A 156 2.19 -21.68 -1.95
CA ILE A 156 0.77 -21.33 -2.16
C ILE A 156 0.43 -21.40 -3.65
N ARG A 157 1.30 -20.92 -4.53
CA ARG A 157 1.13 -21.02 -5.99
C ARG A 157 1.09 -22.47 -6.44
N GLY A 158 1.94 -23.34 -5.88
CA GLY A 158 1.92 -24.78 -6.15
C GLY A 158 0.61 -25.45 -5.71
N ILE A 159 0.10 -25.10 -4.53
CA ILE A 159 -1.20 -25.55 -4.02
C ILE A 159 -2.33 -25.08 -4.96
N ASP A 160 -2.30 -23.84 -5.36
CA ASP A 160 -3.26 -23.22 -6.26
C ASP A 160 -3.32 -24.00 -7.60
N ILE A 161 -2.17 -24.21 -8.25
CA ILE A 161 -2.06 -24.98 -9.51
C ILE A 161 -2.59 -26.41 -9.34
N LEU A 162 -2.28 -27.08 -8.23
CA LEU A 162 -2.78 -28.42 -7.94
C LEU A 162 -4.31 -28.41 -7.75
N MET A 163 -4.87 -27.42 -7.08
CA MET A 163 -6.33 -27.29 -6.92
C MET A 163 -7.04 -27.02 -8.24
N PHE A 164 -6.46 -26.23 -9.12
CA PHE A 164 -6.99 -26.01 -10.47
C PHE A 164 -7.05 -27.29 -11.30
N SER A 165 -6.05 -28.16 -11.18
CA SER A 165 -5.97 -29.43 -11.97
C SER A 165 -6.26 -29.22 -13.47
N GLY A 166 -5.85 -28.07 -14.02
CA GLY A 166 -6.12 -27.67 -15.41
C GLY A 166 -7.54 -27.14 -15.68
N GLN A 167 -8.38 -27.02 -14.67
CA GLN A 167 -9.72 -26.44 -14.78
C GLN A 167 -9.72 -24.98 -14.33
N GLN A 168 -10.46 -24.14 -15.01
CA GLN A 168 -10.68 -22.74 -14.61
C GLN A 168 -12.12 -22.55 -14.12
N VAL A 169 -12.32 -21.60 -13.20
CA VAL A 169 -13.65 -21.13 -12.88
C VAL A 169 -14.06 -20.13 -13.95
N VAL A 170 -15.19 -20.38 -14.61
CA VAL A 170 -15.70 -19.51 -15.68
C VAL A 170 -16.89 -18.68 -15.21
N GLU A 171 -17.10 -17.54 -15.82
CA GLU A 171 -18.18 -16.60 -15.49
C GLU A 171 -19.55 -17.29 -15.39
N ALA A 172 -19.81 -18.28 -16.25
CA ALA A 172 -21.09 -19.00 -16.32
C ALA A 172 -21.50 -19.72 -15.00
N VAL A 173 -20.56 -20.05 -14.13
CA VAL A 173 -20.86 -20.70 -12.84
C VAL A 173 -21.01 -19.69 -11.70
N LEU A 174 -20.66 -18.42 -11.93
CA LEU A 174 -20.72 -17.36 -10.93
C LEU A 174 -22.12 -16.71 -10.91
N PRO A 175 -22.71 -16.47 -9.73
CA PRO A 175 -23.99 -15.77 -9.64
C PRO A 175 -23.93 -14.35 -10.21
N ASN A 176 -24.96 -13.92 -10.92
CA ASN A 176 -25.06 -12.54 -11.45
C ASN A 176 -24.90 -11.47 -10.35
N ALA A 177 -25.42 -11.74 -9.15
CA ALA A 177 -25.27 -10.84 -8.00
C ALA A 177 -23.80 -10.69 -7.55
N PHE A 178 -22.99 -11.73 -7.69
CA PHE A 178 -21.56 -11.69 -7.40
C PHE A 178 -20.81 -10.87 -8.46
N LEU A 179 -21.10 -11.11 -9.74
CA LEU A 179 -20.52 -10.37 -10.86
C LEU A 179 -20.98 -8.91 -10.94
N ALA A 180 -22.08 -8.56 -10.28
CA ALA A 180 -22.58 -7.19 -10.19
C ALA A 180 -21.81 -6.33 -9.17
N ILE A 181 -21.09 -6.93 -8.21
CA ILE A 181 -20.36 -6.20 -7.15
C ILE A 181 -19.44 -5.11 -7.73
N PRO A 182 -18.56 -5.38 -8.69
CA PRO A 182 -17.68 -4.36 -9.27
C PRO A 182 -18.36 -3.45 -10.29
N LYS A 183 -19.59 -3.78 -10.73
CA LYS A 183 -20.31 -3.06 -11.79
C LYS A 183 -21.33 -2.06 -11.26
N SER A 184 -21.72 -2.18 -9.99
CA SER A 184 -22.68 -1.26 -9.37
C SER A 184 -22.04 0.11 -9.13
N THR A 185 -22.83 1.18 -9.36
CA THR A 185 -22.36 2.56 -9.22
C THR A 185 -23.39 3.42 -8.49
N VAL A 186 -22.90 4.32 -7.64
CA VAL A 186 -23.67 5.41 -7.05
C VAL A 186 -23.13 6.73 -7.59
N LEU A 187 -24.01 7.53 -8.21
CA LEU A 187 -23.65 8.80 -8.85
C LEU A 187 -22.50 8.69 -9.88
N GLY A 188 -22.40 7.56 -10.58
CA GLY A 188 -21.37 7.30 -11.58
C GLY A 188 -20.02 6.82 -11.01
N VAL A 189 -19.89 6.71 -9.66
CA VAL A 189 -18.71 6.15 -8.99
C VAL A 189 -18.97 4.70 -8.61
N PRO A 190 -18.07 3.75 -8.91
CA PRO A 190 -18.22 2.36 -8.50
C PRO A 190 -18.38 2.21 -6.98
N ASP A 191 -19.40 1.48 -6.53
CA ASP A 191 -19.69 1.24 -5.10
C ASP A 191 -18.50 0.59 -4.41
N LEU A 192 -17.82 -0.30 -5.12
CA LEU A 192 -16.63 -0.98 -4.64
C LEU A 192 -15.49 0.00 -4.36
N ALA A 193 -15.29 1.01 -5.20
CA ALA A 193 -14.27 2.05 -4.99
C ALA A 193 -14.60 2.89 -3.74
N ILE A 194 -15.88 3.21 -3.52
CA ILE A 194 -16.34 3.93 -2.33
C ILE A 194 -16.10 3.08 -1.07
N ALA A 195 -16.45 1.79 -1.12
CA ALA A 195 -16.25 0.88 0.00
C ALA A 195 -14.76 0.72 0.35
N VAL A 196 -13.90 0.54 -0.66
CA VAL A 196 -12.45 0.41 -0.44
C VAL A 196 -11.84 1.73 0.04
N ALA A 197 -12.27 2.88 -0.50
CA ALA A 197 -11.84 4.18 0.01
C ALA A 197 -12.19 4.34 1.51
N ALA A 198 -13.37 3.90 1.94
CA ALA A 198 -13.72 3.89 3.36
C ALA A 198 -12.79 2.97 4.18
N VAL A 199 -12.45 1.78 3.66
CA VAL A 199 -11.49 0.87 4.32
C VAL A 199 -10.09 1.50 4.43
N ILE A 200 -9.63 2.20 3.38
CA ILE A 200 -8.36 2.95 3.38
C ILE A 200 -8.37 4.05 4.45
N VAL A 201 -9.46 4.83 4.55
CA VAL A 201 -9.61 5.86 5.59
C VAL A 201 -9.58 5.25 7.00
N VAL A 202 -10.26 4.12 7.21
CA VAL A 202 -10.24 3.39 8.50
C VAL A 202 -8.84 2.86 8.80
N GLY A 203 -8.14 2.31 7.80
CA GLY A 203 -6.77 1.83 7.94
C GLY A 203 -5.78 2.96 8.27
N ASP A 204 -5.90 4.10 7.61
CA ASP A 204 -5.07 5.27 7.88
C ASP A 204 -5.35 5.84 9.28
N TYR A 205 -6.64 5.93 9.66
CA TYR A 205 -7.04 6.32 11.01
C TYR A 205 -6.46 5.37 12.08
N TYR A 206 -6.50 4.05 11.84
CA TYR A 206 -5.88 3.06 12.72
C TYR A 206 -4.38 3.29 12.84
N LEU A 207 -3.65 3.45 11.73
CA LEU A 207 -2.20 3.64 11.75
C LEU A 207 -1.79 4.93 12.46
N ARG A 208 -2.57 5.99 12.35
CA ARG A 208 -2.26 7.28 12.99
C ARG A 208 -2.60 7.33 14.47
N ASN A 209 -3.68 6.68 14.90
CA ASN A 209 -4.27 6.91 16.21
C ASN A 209 -4.05 5.78 17.22
N TYR A 210 -3.92 4.53 16.78
CA TYR A 210 -3.80 3.41 17.70
C TYR A 210 -2.36 3.13 18.11
N ARG A 211 -2.17 2.81 19.41
CA ARG A 211 -0.85 2.47 19.95
C ARG A 211 -0.22 1.27 19.23
N SER A 212 -1.01 0.22 18.98
CA SER A 212 -0.56 -0.99 18.29
C SER A 212 0.03 -0.71 16.92
N ALA A 213 -0.55 0.23 16.19
CA ALA A 213 -0.11 0.64 14.89
C ALA A 213 1.15 1.55 14.94
N ARG A 214 1.17 2.51 15.88
CA ARG A 214 2.36 3.36 16.09
C ARG A 214 3.59 2.55 16.52
N GLU A 215 3.39 1.44 17.20
CA GLU A 215 4.47 0.51 17.56
C GLU A 215 5.10 -0.13 16.30
N LEU A 216 4.37 -0.30 15.18
CA LEU A 216 4.95 -0.77 13.90
C LEU A 216 5.99 0.23 13.35
N TYR A 217 5.70 1.54 13.43
CA TYR A 217 6.65 2.58 13.02
C TYR A 217 7.91 2.58 13.91
N ALA A 218 7.74 2.40 15.22
CA ALA A 218 8.87 2.31 16.15
C ALA A 218 9.74 1.08 15.85
N ILE A 219 9.12 -0.08 15.58
CA ILE A 219 9.81 -1.32 15.19
C ILE A 219 10.59 -1.11 13.90
N GLY A 220 9.97 -0.51 12.87
CA GLY A 220 10.61 -0.27 11.58
C GLY A 220 11.79 0.70 11.68
N SER A 221 11.68 1.73 12.52
CA SER A 221 12.77 2.70 12.73
C SER A 221 13.97 2.07 13.41
N ASN A 222 13.76 1.33 14.51
CA ASN A 222 14.82 0.61 15.22
C ASN A 222 14.24 -0.53 16.05
N PRO A 223 14.32 -1.79 15.58
CA PRO A 223 13.78 -2.95 16.28
C PRO A 223 14.40 -3.18 17.66
N GLU A 224 15.69 -2.90 17.82
CA GLU A 224 16.38 -3.08 19.09
C GLU A 224 15.93 -2.05 20.14
N ALA A 225 15.85 -0.77 19.75
CA ALA A 225 15.33 0.27 20.62
C ALA A 225 13.86 0.00 20.99
N ALA A 226 13.05 -0.49 20.04
CA ALA A 226 11.66 -0.87 20.28
C ALA A 226 11.55 -1.98 21.35
N ARG A 227 12.43 -3.00 21.31
CA ARG A 227 12.49 -4.06 22.32
C ARG A 227 12.87 -3.52 23.69
N LEU A 228 13.89 -2.67 23.75
CA LEU A 228 14.32 -2.03 25.00
C LEU A 228 13.22 -1.14 25.60
N ALA A 229 12.38 -0.53 24.77
CA ALA A 229 11.20 0.23 25.20
C ALA A 229 10.00 -0.66 25.59
N GLY A 230 10.15 -1.99 25.62
CA GLY A 230 9.10 -2.92 26.04
C GLY A 230 8.03 -3.19 24.97
N ILE A 231 8.26 -2.81 23.70
CA ILE A 231 7.32 -3.12 22.61
C ILE A 231 7.38 -4.60 22.27
N PRO A 232 6.23 -5.32 22.21
CA PRO A 232 6.18 -6.74 21.88
C PRO A 232 6.37 -6.94 20.36
N VAL A 233 7.61 -6.78 19.87
CA VAL A 233 7.98 -6.75 18.45
C VAL A 233 7.42 -7.96 17.70
N GLY A 234 7.63 -9.18 18.18
CA GLY A 234 7.12 -10.38 17.51
C GLY A 234 5.60 -10.38 17.36
N ARG A 235 4.85 -9.99 18.42
CA ARG A 235 3.39 -9.93 18.35
C ARG A 235 2.92 -8.90 17.31
N ARG A 236 3.60 -7.76 17.17
CA ARG A 236 3.24 -6.72 16.19
C ARG A 236 3.51 -7.16 14.76
N ILE A 237 4.66 -7.78 14.52
CA ILE A 237 4.99 -8.35 13.20
C ILE A 237 3.99 -9.44 12.84
N PHE A 238 3.73 -10.38 13.76
CA PHE A 238 2.72 -11.42 13.56
C PHE A 238 1.35 -10.83 13.15
N THR A 239 0.86 -9.82 13.88
CA THR A 239 -0.44 -9.21 13.56
C THR A 239 -0.44 -8.48 12.23
N ALA A 240 0.67 -7.87 11.81
CA ALA A 240 0.79 -7.22 10.51
C ALA A 240 0.65 -8.24 9.36
N PHE A 241 1.35 -9.38 9.44
CA PHE A 241 1.22 -10.45 8.44
C PHE A 241 -0.17 -11.10 8.44
N ALA A 242 -0.75 -11.35 9.61
CA ALA A 242 -2.09 -11.92 9.71
C ALA A 242 -3.16 -11.02 9.06
N LEU A 243 -3.07 -9.70 9.30
CA LEU A 243 -3.96 -8.72 8.69
C LEU A 243 -3.71 -8.56 7.19
N SER A 244 -2.44 -8.53 6.75
CA SER A 244 -2.07 -8.48 5.32
C SER A 244 -2.66 -9.68 4.58
N GLY A 245 -2.45 -10.89 5.10
CA GLY A 245 -3.02 -12.10 4.51
C GLY A 245 -4.54 -12.09 4.47
N ALA A 246 -5.20 -11.70 5.58
CA ALA A 246 -6.66 -11.60 5.63
C ALA A 246 -7.22 -10.63 4.56
N ILE A 247 -6.59 -9.47 4.40
CA ILE A 247 -6.94 -8.48 3.38
C ILE A 247 -6.68 -9.05 1.97
N ALA A 248 -5.56 -9.74 1.76
CA ALA A 248 -5.25 -10.39 0.48
C ALA A 248 -6.28 -11.47 0.12
N GLY A 249 -6.78 -12.22 1.10
CA GLY A 249 -7.85 -13.18 0.91
C GLY A 249 -9.17 -12.53 0.45
N VAL A 250 -9.57 -11.43 1.08
CA VAL A 250 -10.76 -10.66 0.66
C VAL A 250 -10.55 -10.03 -0.72
N ALA A 251 -9.36 -9.49 -0.98
CA ALA A 251 -9.00 -8.92 -2.28
C ALA A 251 -9.09 -9.98 -3.40
N GLY A 252 -8.75 -11.24 -3.13
CA GLY A 252 -8.91 -12.35 -4.07
C GLY A 252 -10.37 -12.62 -4.45
N VAL A 253 -11.30 -12.57 -3.49
CA VAL A 253 -12.73 -12.72 -3.78
C VAL A 253 -13.24 -11.56 -4.64
N LEU A 254 -12.83 -10.33 -4.34
CA LEU A 254 -13.18 -9.15 -5.15
C LEU A 254 -12.58 -9.22 -6.55
N TRP A 255 -11.34 -9.70 -6.66
CA TRP A 255 -10.69 -9.95 -7.95
C TRP A 255 -11.48 -10.94 -8.80
N ALA A 256 -11.95 -12.05 -8.19
CA ALA A 256 -12.77 -13.03 -8.87
C ALA A 256 -14.12 -12.46 -9.35
N ALA A 257 -14.76 -11.59 -8.56
CA ALA A 257 -15.97 -10.90 -8.96
C ALA A 257 -15.74 -9.95 -10.14
N GLN A 258 -14.56 -9.30 -10.19
CA GLN A 258 -14.20 -8.33 -11.22
C GLN A 258 -13.91 -9.00 -12.57
N TYR A 259 -13.12 -10.06 -12.57
CA TYR A 259 -12.67 -10.70 -13.81
C TYR A 259 -13.59 -11.83 -14.30
N GLY A 260 -14.38 -12.43 -13.42
CA GLY A 260 -15.36 -13.46 -13.76
C GLY A 260 -14.76 -14.80 -14.22
N THR A 261 -13.49 -14.81 -14.62
CA THR A 261 -12.76 -16.02 -15.01
C THR A 261 -11.50 -16.11 -14.21
N ILE A 262 -11.32 -17.25 -13.50
CA ILE A 262 -10.18 -17.48 -12.62
C ILE A 262 -9.39 -18.67 -13.14
N ASP A 263 -8.14 -18.46 -13.49
CA ASP A 263 -7.19 -19.47 -13.91
C ASP A 263 -5.98 -19.52 -12.96
N SER A 264 -5.05 -20.43 -13.20
CA SER A 264 -3.86 -20.65 -12.37
C SER A 264 -2.85 -19.47 -12.40
N SER A 265 -3.04 -18.49 -13.25
CA SER A 265 -2.21 -17.28 -13.33
C SER A 265 -2.73 -16.12 -12.46
N ALA A 266 -3.91 -16.28 -11.84
CA ALA A 266 -4.53 -15.26 -11.01
C ALA A 266 -3.57 -14.74 -9.95
N GLY A 267 -3.43 -13.41 -9.86
CA GLY A 267 -2.54 -12.73 -8.93
C GLY A 267 -1.05 -12.89 -9.20
N THR A 268 -0.63 -13.44 -10.35
CA THR A 268 0.79 -13.52 -10.71
C THR A 268 1.33 -12.13 -11.05
N GLY A 269 2.47 -11.75 -10.42
CA GLY A 269 3.07 -10.43 -10.59
C GLY A 269 2.54 -9.35 -9.65
N TYR A 270 1.39 -9.60 -8.97
CA TYR A 270 0.77 -8.64 -8.06
C TYR A 270 1.66 -8.35 -6.85
N GLU A 271 2.47 -9.30 -6.42
CA GLU A 271 3.43 -9.12 -5.34
C GLU A 271 4.39 -7.94 -5.59
N LEU A 272 4.99 -7.87 -6.78
CA LEU A 272 5.90 -6.78 -7.14
C LEU A 272 5.15 -5.48 -7.41
N GLN A 273 3.97 -5.54 -8.01
CA GLN A 273 3.14 -4.37 -8.27
C GLN A 273 2.68 -3.72 -6.97
N VAL A 274 2.25 -4.50 -5.98
CA VAL A 274 1.81 -4.01 -4.67
C VAL A 274 2.97 -3.38 -3.90
N VAL A 275 4.13 -4.04 -3.85
CA VAL A 275 5.34 -3.46 -3.23
C VAL A 275 5.72 -2.15 -3.93
N SER A 276 5.67 -2.12 -5.27
CA SER A 276 5.95 -0.90 -6.04
C SER A 276 4.95 0.22 -5.72
N ALA A 277 3.65 -0.09 -5.64
CA ALA A 277 2.61 0.87 -5.25
C ALA A 277 2.87 1.47 -3.85
N VAL A 278 3.22 0.62 -2.88
CA VAL A 278 3.51 1.02 -1.50
C VAL A 278 4.73 1.93 -1.42
N VAL A 279 5.83 1.57 -2.11
CA VAL A 279 7.08 2.33 -2.08
C VAL A 279 6.95 3.64 -2.87
N VAL A 280 6.38 3.60 -4.08
CA VAL A 280 6.09 4.80 -4.89
C VAL A 280 5.12 5.71 -4.15
N GLY A 281 4.16 5.14 -3.39
CA GLY A 281 3.27 5.84 -2.48
C GLY A 281 3.95 6.51 -1.29
N GLY A 282 5.27 6.35 -1.15
CA GLY A 282 6.09 7.02 -0.15
C GLY A 282 6.21 6.25 1.17
N VAL A 283 5.92 4.97 1.21
CA VAL A 283 6.26 4.11 2.36
C VAL A 283 7.73 3.73 2.24
N ALA A 284 8.51 4.00 3.28
CA ALA A 284 9.93 3.67 3.29
C ALA A 284 10.14 2.15 3.31
N ILE A 285 10.86 1.59 2.34
CA ILE A 285 11.12 0.15 2.25
C ILE A 285 11.94 -0.37 3.43
N PHE A 286 12.76 0.49 4.05
CA PHE A 286 13.51 0.17 5.26
C PHE A 286 12.71 0.35 6.55
N GLY A 287 11.40 0.62 6.43
CA GLY A 287 10.46 0.74 7.53
C GLY A 287 10.49 2.08 8.26
N GLY A 288 9.63 2.19 9.26
CA GLY A 288 9.57 3.32 10.18
C GLY A 288 8.84 4.56 9.68
N SER A 289 8.41 4.62 8.42
CA SER A 289 7.66 5.76 7.90
C SER A 289 6.81 5.40 6.67
N GLY A 290 5.69 6.10 6.47
CA GLY A 290 4.76 5.90 5.36
C GLY A 290 3.32 6.15 5.78
N SER A 291 2.39 6.13 4.82
CA SER A 291 0.96 6.23 5.07
C SER A 291 0.17 5.30 4.14
N VAL A 292 -0.99 4.86 4.61
CA VAL A 292 -1.92 4.05 3.80
C VAL A 292 -2.48 4.86 2.65
N VAL A 293 -2.77 6.13 2.88
CA VAL A 293 -3.27 7.03 1.81
C VAL A 293 -2.22 7.18 0.70
N GLY A 294 -0.94 7.36 1.08
CA GLY A 294 0.15 7.39 0.11
C GLY A 294 0.23 6.10 -0.71
N ALA A 295 0.18 4.93 -0.06
CA ALA A 295 0.19 3.63 -0.73
C ALA A 295 -1.00 3.43 -1.67
N ALA A 296 -2.21 3.88 -1.26
CA ALA A 296 -3.41 3.84 -2.10
C ALA A 296 -3.28 4.77 -3.33
N LEU A 297 -2.69 5.96 -3.17
CA LEU A 297 -2.36 6.84 -4.30
C LEU A 297 -1.31 6.22 -5.23
N GLY A 298 -0.34 5.46 -4.67
CA GLY A 298 0.59 4.66 -5.46
C GLY A 298 -0.10 3.59 -6.28
N ALA A 299 -1.05 2.85 -5.68
CA ALA A 299 -1.87 1.89 -6.38
C ALA A 299 -2.70 2.55 -7.50
N LEU A 300 -3.30 3.72 -7.22
CA LEU A 300 -4.04 4.49 -8.21
C LEU A 300 -3.14 4.94 -9.37
N LEU A 301 -1.92 5.41 -9.08
CA LEU A 301 -0.97 5.80 -10.12
C LEU A 301 -0.61 4.62 -11.02
N LEU A 302 -0.29 3.46 -10.44
CA LEU A 302 0.07 2.27 -11.22
C LEU A 302 -1.12 1.77 -12.08
N GLY A 303 -2.33 1.68 -11.52
CA GLY A 303 -3.53 1.33 -12.28
C GLY A 303 -3.84 2.35 -13.39
N THR A 304 -3.59 3.64 -13.13
CA THR A 304 -3.72 4.71 -14.14
C THR A 304 -2.71 4.53 -15.27
N ILE A 305 -1.46 4.13 -14.97
CA ILE A 305 -0.41 3.85 -15.96
C ILE A 305 -0.82 2.66 -16.84
N THR A 306 -1.28 1.56 -16.23
CA THR A 306 -1.76 0.38 -16.98
C THR A 306 -2.86 0.75 -17.96
N THR A 307 -3.86 1.50 -17.52
CA THR A 307 -4.94 1.97 -18.40
C THR A 307 -4.43 2.91 -19.49
N ALA A 308 -3.47 3.78 -19.18
CA ALA A 308 -2.88 4.68 -20.15
C ALA A 308 -2.16 3.92 -21.27
N LEU A 309 -1.39 2.88 -20.94
CA LEU A 309 -0.73 2.03 -21.95
C LEU A 309 -1.76 1.41 -22.89
N TYR A 310 -2.87 0.92 -22.34
CA TYR A 310 -3.94 0.33 -23.12
C TYR A 310 -4.56 1.34 -24.09
N VAL A 311 -4.91 2.53 -23.60
CA VAL A 311 -5.55 3.59 -24.36
C VAL A 311 -4.62 4.19 -25.43
N LEU A 312 -3.31 4.23 -25.16
CA LEU A 312 -2.28 4.68 -26.10
C LEU A 312 -1.87 3.60 -27.12
N GLY A 313 -2.43 2.37 -27.02
CA GLY A 313 -2.07 1.27 -27.91
C GLY A 313 -0.65 0.72 -27.68
N ILE A 314 -0.07 0.97 -26.49
CA ILE A 314 1.23 0.43 -26.10
C ILE A 314 1.01 -0.97 -25.54
N SER A 315 1.92 -1.89 -25.84
CA SER A 315 1.83 -3.27 -25.35
C SER A 315 1.76 -3.33 -23.82
N PRO A 316 0.77 -4.03 -23.23
CA PRO A 316 0.65 -4.21 -21.78
C PRO A 316 1.86 -4.91 -21.13
N PHE A 317 2.69 -5.61 -21.90
CA PHE A 317 3.91 -6.23 -21.38
C PHE A 317 4.94 -5.22 -20.83
N TRP A 318 4.79 -3.93 -21.18
CA TRP A 318 5.59 -2.86 -20.58
C TRP A 318 5.23 -2.56 -19.14
N ASP A 319 4.06 -2.97 -18.65
CA ASP A 319 3.63 -2.75 -17.27
C ASP A 319 4.68 -3.23 -16.26
N GLN A 320 5.13 -4.47 -16.40
CA GLN A 320 6.12 -5.05 -15.47
C GLN A 320 7.45 -4.30 -15.49
N ALA A 321 7.89 -3.87 -16.67
CA ALA A 321 9.12 -3.07 -16.80
C ALA A 321 8.98 -1.70 -16.14
N ILE A 322 7.81 -1.05 -16.31
CA ILE A 322 7.52 0.26 -15.70
C ILE A 322 7.44 0.13 -14.19
N TRP A 323 6.72 -0.86 -13.66
CA TRP A 323 6.63 -1.07 -12.20
C TRP A 323 8.00 -1.32 -11.57
N GLY A 324 8.83 -2.17 -12.21
CA GLY A 324 10.20 -2.41 -11.76
C GLY A 324 11.07 -1.15 -11.82
N ALA A 325 10.97 -0.36 -12.87
CA ALA A 325 11.70 0.90 -13.01
C ALA A 325 11.25 1.93 -11.97
N LEU A 326 9.94 2.08 -11.73
CA LEU A 326 9.40 2.97 -10.71
C LEU A 326 9.83 2.55 -9.30
N LEU A 327 9.83 1.25 -9.02
CA LEU A 327 10.31 0.71 -7.73
C LEU A 327 11.78 1.06 -7.51
N LEU A 328 12.65 0.81 -8.49
CA LEU A 328 14.09 1.15 -8.41
C LEU A 328 14.30 2.65 -8.23
N LEU A 329 13.58 3.47 -8.99
CA LEU A 329 13.66 4.93 -8.89
C LEU A 329 13.22 5.41 -7.51
N ALA A 330 12.10 4.90 -6.98
CA ALA A 330 11.59 5.28 -5.67
C ALA A 330 12.57 4.91 -4.54
N ILE A 331 13.14 3.69 -4.57
CA ILE A 331 14.13 3.24 -3.58
C ILE A 331 15.40 4.10 -3.64
N THR A 332 15.91 4.38 -4.85
CA THR A 332 17.12 5.19 -5.04
C THR A 332 16.93 6.62 -4.53
N LEU A 333 15.75 7.20 -4.78
CA LEU A 333 15.41 8.54 -4.27
C LEU A 333 15.30 8.54 -2.74
N ASP A 334 14.62 7.55 -2.14
CA ASP A 334 14.46 7.45 -0.68
C ASP A 334 15.82 7.33 0.02
N GLN A 335 16.73 6.50 -0.49
CA GLN A 335 18.09 6.39 0.02
C GLN A 335 18.87 7.71 -0.07
N THR A 336 18.85 8.35 -1.25
CA THR A 336 19.58 9.60 -1.49
C THR A 336 19.09 10.73 -0.56
N ILE A 337 17.78 10.85 -0.35
CA ILE A 337 17.19 11.83 0.55
C ILE A 337 17.59 11.54 1.99
N THR A 338 17.51 10.30 2.42
CA THR A 338 17.87 9.89 3.79
C THR A 338 19.34 10.14 4.10
N GLU A 339 20.26 9.82 3.18
CA GLU A 339 21.69 10.09 3.33
C GLU A 339 22.00 11.59 3.41
N ARG A 340 21.39 12.42 2.56
CA ARG A 340 21.57 13.87 2.58
C ARG A 340 21.08 14.50 3.90
N LEU A 341 19.92 14.05 4.40
CA LEU A 341 19.39 14.53 5.68
C LEU A 341 20.29 14.14 6.85
N THR A 342 20.77 12.91 6.86
CA THR A 342 21.67 12.41 7.91
C THR A 342 23.01 13.13 7.92
N SER A 343 23.60 13.38 6.76
CA SER A 343 24.85 14.14 6.62
C SER A 343 24.68 15.61 7.04
N ALA A 344 23.59 16.27 6.67
CA ALA A 344 23.30 17.63 7.09
C ALA A 344 23.12 17.77 8.62
N LEU A 345 22.47 16.79 9.25
CA LEU A 345 22.34 16.76 10.72
C LEU A 345 23.67 16.50 11.43
N ARG A 346 24.55 15.64 10.91
CA ARG A 346 25.91 15.44 11.43
C ARG A 346 26.74 16.71 11.36
N GLN A 347 26.72 17.44 10.22
CA GLN A 347 27.44 18.71 10.06
C GLN A 347 26.97 19.82 11.01
N ARG A 348 25.67 19.87 11.33
CA ARG A 348 25.15 20.80 12.34
C ARG A 348 25.65 20.48 13.75
N ARG A 349 25.74 19.20 14.11
CA ARG A 349 26.27 18.77 15.42
C ARG A 349 27.76 19.13 15.60
N THR A 350 28.59 19.01 14.57
CA THR A 350 30.02 19.35 14.62
C THR A 350 30.28 20.85 14.63
N ARG A 351 29.31 21.71 14.28
CA ARG A 351 29.46 23.18 14.36
C ARG A 351 29.08 23.77 15.72
N HIS A 352 28.50 22.99 16.61
CA HIS A 352 28.08 23.44 17.96
C HIS A 352 28.94 22.81 19.08
N VAL A 353 30.03 22.12 18.74
CA VAL A 353 31.11 21.69 19.62
C VAL A 353 32.37 22.48 19.27
#